data_9a0976f76b22fc67a9cf1eac40e452f2
#
_entry.id   9a0976f76b22fc67a9cf1eac40e452f2
#
_cell.length_a   1.000
_cell.length_b   1.000
_cell.length_c   1.000
_cell.angle_alpha   90.00
_cell.angle_beta   90.00
_cell.angle_gamma   90.00
#
_symmetry.space_group_name_H-M   'P 1'
#
loop_
_entity.id
_entity.type
_entity.pdbx_description
1 polymer ?
#
loop_
_entity_poly.entity_id
_entity_poly.type
_entity_poly.pdbx_seq_one_letter_code
_entity_poly.pdbx_strand_id
1 'polypeptide(L)'
;SIKLGIVLLLMASVVGFVALNNSSQDTAASAGNKSAVRKAPSGLPLETVTIGGKKFELEVAADAPSRTRGLGKRASVPAGTGMIFVFQVSDMMSFWMYDCLTDMDVAYLDRNGKIVSIETMKAEPLRAPTETDEAYKSRLKHYPAAGEGLYAVELPPGEFTKLGAKPGDTITLDHAKLKSYLR
;
A
#
# COMPACT_ATOMS: atom_id res chain seq x y z
N SER A 1 4.99 55.69 52.95
CA SER A 1 6.39 55.83 53.37
C SER A 1 7.30 55.43 52.23
N ILE A 2 8.10 56.36 51.83
CA ILE A 2 9.07 56.41 50.76
C ILE A 2 10.37 55.72 51.23
N LYS A 3 11.05 54.94 50.39
CA LYS A 3 12.52 54.81 50.34
C LYS A 3 12.85 54.14 48.98
N LEU A 4 13.32 54.83 48.05
CA LEU A 4 14.54 55.49 47.58
C LEU A 4 15.83 54.66 47.89
N GLY A 5 16.56 54.21 46.94
CA GLY A 5 17.90 53.60 47.06
C GLY A 5 18.39 53.03 45.74
N ILE A 6 19.01 53.89 45.03
CA ILE A 6 20.42 53.99 44.59
C ILE A 6 20.76 53.13 43.32
N VAL A 7 21.04 53.88 42.28
CA VAL A 7 21.74 53.55 41.02
C VAL A 7 23.19 53.20 41.33
N LEU A 8 23.71 52.13 40.73
CA LEU A 8 25.16 51.99 40.53
C LEU A 8 25.43 51.63 39.05
N LEU A 9 26.02 52.66 38.45
CA LEU A 9 26.52 52.59 37.07
C LEU A 9 27.94 52.00 37.13
N LEU A 10 28.21 50.94 36.37
CA LEU A 10 29.58 50.49 36.11
C LEU A 10 29.75 50.29 34.60
N MET A 11 30.52 51.24 34.07
CA MET A 11 31.13 51.18 32.73
C MET A 11 32.27 50.20 32.74
N ALA A 12 32.33 49.28 31.75
CA ALA A 12 33.57 48.61 31.37
C ALA A 12 33.56 48.24 29.88
N SER A 13 34.30 49.00 29.18
CA SER A 13 35.20 48.74 28.04
C SER A 13 34.84 47.71 26.97
N VAL A 14 34.68 48.28 25.79
CA VAL A 14 34.70 47.67 24.47
C VAL A 14 36.09 47.05 24.20
N VAL A 15 36.13 45.76 23.87
CA VAL A 15 37.21 45.18 23.07
C VAL A 15 36.51 44.50 21.87
N GLY A 16 36.73 45.09 20.71
CA GLY A 16 36.28 44.56 19.45
C GLY A 16 37.00 43.29 19.06
N PHE A 17 36.23 42.24 18.78
CA PHE A 17 36.74 41.07 18.09
C PHE A 17 35.99 40.99 16.74
N VAL A 18 36.68 41.39 15.68
CA VAL A 18 36.24 41.20 14.31
C VAL A 18 36.41 39.70 13.98
N ALA A 19 35.29 38.96 14.05
CA ALA A 19 35.24 37.61 13.49
C ALA A 19 34.85 37.73 12.02
N LEU A 20 35.79 37.39 11.14
CA LEU A 20 35.53 37.21 9.71
C LEU A 20 34.59 36.04 9.52
N ASN A 21 33.33 36.35 9.18
CA ASN A 21 32.37 35.37 8.73
C ASN A 21 32.80 34.84 7.34
N ASN A 22 33.43 33.69 7.33
CA ASN A 22 33.61 32.92 6.15
C ASN A 22 32.31 32.14 5.91
N SER A 23 31.37 32.74 5.19
CA SER A 23 30.14 32.05 4.72
C SER A 23 30.51 31.10 3.61
N SER A 24 30.93 29.91 3.99
CA SER A 24 30.89 28.78 3.09
C SER A 24 29.42 28.44 2.84
N GLN A 25 28.93 28.79 1.67
CA GLN A 25 27.65 28.31 1.17
C GLN A 25 27.78 26.80 0.92
N ASP A 26 27.40 26.01 1.90
CA ASP A 26 27.07 24.61 1.67
C ASP A 26 25.78 24.58 0.85
N THR A 27 25.94 24.55 -0.47
CA THR A 27 24.93 24.05 -1.39
C THR A 27 24.79 22.55 -1.11
N ALA A 28 24.01 22.21 -0.09
CA ALA A 28 23.51 20.87 0.08
C ALA A 28 22.60 20.58 -1.12
N ALA A 29 23.19 19.95 -2.14
CA ALA A 29 22.46 19.31 -3.20
C ALA A 29 21.51 18.31 -2.51
N SER A 30 20.22 18.57 -2.60
CA SER A 30 19.16 17.64 -2.28
C SER A 30 19.29 16.45 -3.22
N ALA A 31 20.19 15.53 -2.89
CA ALA A 31 20.20 14.20 -3.46
C ALA A 31 18.89 13.55 -3.01
N GLY A 32 17.94 13.48 -3.92
CA GLY A 32 16.68 12.78 -3.72
C GLY A 32 17.00 11.37 -3.24
N ASN A 33 16.84 11.16 -1.96
CA ASN A 33 16.96 9.84 -1.35
C ASN A 33 15.85 8.98 -1.94
N LYS A 34 16.15 8.23 -3.02
CA LYS A 34 15.29 7.14 -3.50
C LYS A 34 15.28 6.10 -2.38
N SER A 35 14.33 6.27 -1.44
CA SER A 35 14.09 5.29 -0.39
C SER A 35 14.02 3.92 -1.04
N ALA A 36 14.89 3.00 -0.60
CA ALA A 36 14.91 1.65 -1.15
C ALA A 36 13.52 1.02 -1.06
N VAL A 37 13.05 0.43 -2.16
CA VAL A 37 11.75 -0.24 -2.21
C VAL A 37 11.75 -1.38 -1.20
N ARG A 38 10.89 -1.33 -0.18
CA ARG A 38 10.69 -2.43 0.74
C ARG A 38 10.15 -3.63 -0.02
N LYS A 39 10.58 -4.84 0.34
CA LYS A 39 10.13 -6.07 -0.31
C LYS A 39 9.59 -7.07 0.70
N ALA A 40 8.56 -7.79 0.28
CA ALA A 40 8.05 -8.96 0.98
C ALA A 40 9.00 -10.17 0.83
N PRO A 41 8.82 -11.22 1.64
CA PRO A 41 9.52 -12.50 1.43
C PRO A 41 9.29 -13.12 0.04
N SER A 42 8.18 -12.81 -0.62
CA SER A 42 7.91 -13.18 -2.02
C SER A 42 8.81 -12.49 -3.04
N GLY A 43 9.55 -11.45 -2.63
CA GLY A 43 10.34 -10.57 -3.50
C GLY A 43 9.54 -9.42 -4.11
N LEU A 44 8.22 -9.38 -3.96
CA LEU A 44 7.37 -8.29 -4.44
C LEU A 44 7.58 -7.01 -3.62
N PRO A 45 7.39 -5.83 -4.22
CA PRO A 45 7.38 -4.57 -3.48
C PRO A 45 6.30 -4.59 -2.39
N LEU A 46 6.55 -3.90 -1.27
CA LEU A 46 5.59 -3.69 -0.18
C LEU A 46 5.18 -2.22 -0.12
N GLU A 47 3.87 -2.00 -0.06
CA GLU A 47 3.28 -0.69 0.17
C GLU A 47 2.40 -0.70 1.42
N THR A 48 2.50 0.39 2.19
CA THR A 48 1.60 0.60 3.33
C THR A 48 0.36 1.35 2.82
N VAL A 49 -0.80 0.74 2.95
CA VAL A 49 -2.08 1.32 2.55
C VAL A 49 -3.00 1.43 3.76
N THR A 50 -3.70 2.55 3.91
CA THR A 50 -4.68 2.74 4.99
C THR A 50 -6.09 2.47 4.47
N ILE A 51 -6.78 1.53 5.11
CA ILE A 51 -8.15 1.12 4.78
C ILE A 51 -8.99 1.19 6.07
N GLY A 52 -10.06 1.96 6.08
CA GLY A 52 -10.90 2.11 7.27
C GLY A 52 -10.13 2.58 8.51
N GLY A 53 -9.10 3.43 8.33
CA GLY A 53 -8.24 3.94 9.42
C GLY A 53 -7.14 2.97 9.88
N LYS A 54 -7.12 1.72 9.42
CA LYS A 54 -6.11 0.71 9.76
C LYS A 54 -5.07 0.59 8.65
N LYS A 55 -3.79 0.48 9.02
CA LYS A 55 -2.67 0.28 8.09
C LYS A 55 -2.52 -1.20 7.73
N PHE A 56 -2.30 -1.46 6.45
CA PHE A 56 -2.01 -2.77 5.88
C PHE A 56 -0.69 -2.71 5.11
N GLU A 57 0.12 -3.75 5.23
CA GLU A 57 1.30 -3.97 4.40
C GLU A 57 0.90 -4.85 3.22
N LEU A 58 0.75 -4.24 2.05
CA LEU A 58 0.28 -4.92 0.85
C LEU A 58 1.45 -5.21 -0.10
N GLU A 59 1.56 -6.45 -0.55
CA GLU A 59 2.44 -6.82 -1.65
C GLU A 59 1.89 -6.27 -2.95
N VAL A 60 2.75 -5.75 -3.82
CA VAL A 60 2.32 -5.13 -5.08
C VAL A 60 2.47 -6.12 -6.24
N ALA A 61 1.35 -6.56 -6.79
CA ALA A 61 1.28 -7.38 -8.00
C ALA A 61 1.03 -6.47 -9.23
N ALA A 62 2.09 -6.13 -9.96
CA ALA A 62 2.04 -5.16 -11.06
C ALA A 62 2.48 -5.73 -12.42
N ASP A 63 2.80 -7.01 -12.51
CA ASP A 63 3.08 -7.73 -13.74
C ASP A 63 2.17 -8.96 -13.89
N ALA A 64 2.08 -9.52 -15.09
CA ALA A 64 1.20 -10.65 -15.35
C ALA A 64 1.52 -11.89 -14.48
N PRO A 65 2.79 -12.29 -14.28
CA PRO A 65 3.11 -13.42 -13.41
C PRO A 65 2.71 -13.22 -11.95
N SER A 66 2.95 -12.03 -11.37
CA SER A 66 2.59 -11.74 -9.98
C SER A 66 1.08 -11.66 -9.79
N ARG A 67 0.35 -11.05 -10.74
CA ARG A 67 -1.12 -11.02 -10.72
C ARG A 67 -1.74 -12.42 -10.83
N THR A 68 -1.21 -13.25 -11.73
CA THR A 68 -1.72 -14.65 -11.89
C THR A 68 -1.48 -15.48 -10.63
N ARG A 69 -0.33 -15.31 -9.97
CA ARG A 69 0.00 -16.02 -8.74
C ARG A 69 -0.83 -15.54 -7.55
N GLY A 70 -1.06 -14.22 -7.44
CA GLY A 70 -1.77 -13.61 -6.31
C GLY A 70 -1.22 -14.08 -4.97
N LEU A 71 -2.12 -14.37 -4.03
CA LEU A 71 -1.84 -14.96 -2.73
C LEU A 71 -1.94 -16.50 -2.73
N GLY A 72 -1.99 -17.12 -3.91
CA GLY A 72 -2.05 -18.58 -4.08
C GLY A 72 -0.93 -19.34 -3.35
N LYS A 73 -1.21 -20.60 -2.95
CA LYS A 73 -0.31 -21.52 -2.23
C LYS A 73 0.11 -21.07 -0.84
N ARG A 74 -0.51 -20.02 -0.28
CA ARG A 74 -0.27 -19.59 1.09
C ARG A 74 -1.25 -20.25 2.04
N ALA A 75 -0.73 -20.87 3.09
CA ALA A 75 -1.56 -21.53 4.11
C ALA A 75 -2.43 -20.53 4.88
N SER A 76 -2.00 -19.26 4.97
CA SER A 76 -2.75 -18.16 5.57
C SER A 76 -2.27 -16.82 5.02
N VAL A 77 -3.12 -15.81 5.15
CA VAL A 77 -2.78 -14.39 4.95
C VAL A 77 -2.79 -13.74 6.33
N PRO A 78 -1.65 -13.33 6.89
CA PRO A 78 -1.60 -12.73 8.23
C PRO A 78 -2.44 -11.46 8.34
N ALA A 79 -3.00 -11.20 9.52
CA ALA A 79 -3.72 -9.96 9.79
C ALA A 79 -2.83 -8.73 9.54
N GLY A 80 -3.39 -7.70 8.94
CA GLY A 80 -2.65 -6.49 8.56
C GLY A 80 -1.80 -6.62 7.30
N THR A 81 -1.87 -7.76 6.59
CA THR A 81 -1.20 -7.98 5.31
C THR A 81 -2.21 -8.31 4.22
N GLY A 82 -1.74 -8.31 2.97
CA GLY A 82 -2.55 -8.62 1.80
C GLY A 82 -1.79 -8.34 0.51
N MET A 83 -2.55 -8.15 -0.57
CA MET A 83 -1.97 -7.82 -1.88
C MET A 83 -2.78 -6.73 -2.57
N ILE A 84 -2.07 -5.82 -3.25
CA ILE A 84 -2.68 -4.87 -4.18
C ILE A 84 -2.27 -5.22 -5.60
N PHE A 85 -3.26 -5.40 -6.45
CA PHE A 85 -3.10 -5.66 -7.88
C PHE A 85 -3.19 -4.33 -8.63
N VAL A 86 -2.24 -4.09 -9.51
CA VAL A 86 -2.14 -2.86 -10.32
C VAL A 86 -2.26 -3.22 -11.79
N PHE A 87 -3.22 -2.60 -12.46
CA PHE A 87 -3.45 -2.79 -13.90
C PHE A 87 -3.07 -1.55 -14.69
N GLN A 88 -2.75 -1.72 -15.97
CA GLN A 88 -2.37 -0.60 -16.85
C GLN A 88 -3.57 0.23 -17.29
N VAL A 89 -4.70 -0.44 -17.50
CA VAL A 89 -5.96 0.15 -17.96
C VAL A 89 -7.11 -0.28 -17.06
N SER A 90 -8.14 0.57 -16.96
CA SER A 90 -9.40 0.17 -16.32
C SER A 90 -10.12 -0.84 -17.19
N ASP A 91 -10.63 -1.90 -16.56
CA ASP A 91 -11.40 -2.93 -17.22
C ASP A 91 -12.35 -3.62 -16.23
N MET A 92 -13.27 -4.44 -16.76
CA MET A 92 -14.09 -5.34 -15.96
C MET A 92 -13.21 -6.48 -15.46
N MET A 93 -12.84 -6.42 -14.19
CA MET A 93 -12.01 -7.43 -13.57
C MET A 93 -12.83 -8.61 -13.08
N SER A 94 -12.21 -9.80 -13.09
CA SER A 94 -12.77 -10.99 -12.46
C SER A 94 -11.66 -11.80 -11.83
N PHE A 95 -11.82 -12.16 -10.56
CA PHE A 95 -10.85 -12.92 -9.80
C PHE A 95 -11.35 -14.37 -9.63
N TRP A 96 -10.45 -15.25 -9.30
CA TRP A 96 -10.69 -16.67 -9.03
C TRP A 96 -9.74 -17.18 -7.94
N MET A 97 -10.06 -18.31 -7.33
CA MET A 97 -9.28 -18.88 -6.22
C MET A 97 -8.27 -19.95 -6.70
N TYR A 98 -7.54 -19.64 -7.79
CA TYR A 98 -6.55 -20.57 -8.36
C TYR A 98 -5.42 -20.84 -7.38
N ASP A 99 -5.24 -22.12 -7.01
CA ASP A 99 -4.26 -22.59 -6.02
C ASP A 99 -4.37 -21.91 -4.62
N CYS A 100 -5.51 -21.34 -4.27
CA CYS A 100 -5.70 -20.70 -2.98
C CYS A 100 -6.06 -21.70 -1.90
N LEU A 101 -5.35 -21.64 -0.76
CA LEU A 101 -5.54 -22.57 0.36
C LEU A 101 -6.45 -22.01 1.47
N THR A 102 -6.81 -20.73 1.39
CA THR A 102 -7.64 -20.04 2.38
C THR A 102 -8.60 -19.09 1.69
N ASP A 103 -9.76 -18.85 2.31
CA ASP A 103 -10.70 -17.83 1.87
C ASP A 103 -10.05 -16.45 1.87
N MET A 104 -10.52 -15.55 1.02
CA MET A 104 -10.06 -14.15 0.94
C MET A 104 -11.22 -13.23 0.57
N ASP A 105 -11.11 -11.97 0.97
CA ASP A 105 -11.94 -10.90 0.42
C ASP A 105 -11.16 -10.15 -0.67
N VAL A 106 -11.84 -9.73 -1.73
CA VAL A 106 -11.31 -8.81 -2.74
C VAL A 106 -12.18 -7.56 -2.83
N ALA A 107 -11.55 -6.38 -2.77
CA ALA A 107 -12.17 -5.12 -3.12
C ALA A 107 -11.64 -4.65 -4.48
N TYR A 108 -12.54 -4.38 -5.42
CA TYR A 108 -12.22 -3.78 -6.72
C TYR A 108 -12.29 -2.27 -6.61
N LEU A 109 -11.29 -1.57 -7.14
CA LEU A 109 -11.17 -0.12 -7.00
C LEU A 109 -11.06 0.54 -8.37
N ASP A 110 -11.76 1.65 -8.54
CA ASP A 110 -11.61 2.49 -9.73
C ASP A 110 -10.25 3.20 -9.77
N ARG A 111 -10.04 4.03 -10.79
CA ARG A 111 -8.80 4.80 -10.98
C ARG A 111 -8.50 5.80 -9.85
N ASN A 112 -9.49 6.15 -9.03
CA ASN A 112 -9.38 7.09 -7.93
C ASN A 112 -9.25 6.39 -6.57
N GLY A 113 -9.21 5.04 -6.56
CA GLY A 113 -9.19 4.24 -5.34
C GLY A 113 -10.56 4.07 -4.67
N LYS A 114 -11.65 4.46 -5.36
CA LYS A 114 -13.02 4.25 -4.87
C LYS A 114 -13.41 2.78 -5.02
N ILE A 115 -13.96 2.18 -3.97
CA ILE A 115 -14.43 0.80 -3.97
C ILE A 115 -15.65 0.68 -4.89
N VAL A 116 -15.52 -0.13 -5.92
CA VAL A 116 -16.60 -0.47 -6.88
C VAL A 116 -17.45 -1.59 -6.33
N SER A 117 -16.81 -2.67 -5.86
CA SER A 117 -17.45 -3.81 -5.21
C SER A 117 -16.49 -4.54 -4.30
N ILE A 118 -17.02 -5.35 -3.39
CA ILE A 118 -16.27 -6.25 -2.51
C ILE A 118 -16.88 -7.64 -2.63
N GLU A 119 -16.04 -8.66 -2.84
CA GLU A 119 -16.45 -10.04 -2.92
C GLU A 119 -15.73 -10.87 -1.86
N THR A 120 -16.44 -11.82 -1.24
CA THR A 120 -15.84 -12.85 -0.39
C THR A 120 -15.63 -14.10 -1.24
N MET A 121 -14.38 -14.45 -1.44
CA MET A 121 -13.95 -15.56 -2.28
C MET A 121 -13.65 -16.79 -1.41
N LYS A 122 -14.24 -17.93 -1.74
CA LYS A 122 -14.05 -19.19 -1.03
C LYS A 122 -12.96 -20.02 -1.68
N ALA A 123 -12.06 -20.57 -0.85
CA ALA A 123 -11.08 -21.54 -1.30
C ALA A 123 -11.81 -22.75 -1.91
N GLU A 124 -11.29 -23.23 -3.02
CA GLU A 124 -11.84 -24.37 -3.75
C GLU A 124 -10.88 -25.56 -3.71
N PRO A 125 -11.36 -26.79 -3.94
CA PRO A 125 -10.49 -27.96 -4.00
C PRO A 125 -9.34 -27.73 -4.99
N LEU A 126 -8.12 -28.00 -4.56
CA LEU A 126 -6.93 -27.90 -5.40
C LEU A 126 -7.02 -28.82 -6.61
N ARG A 127 -6.22 -28.54 -7.62
CA ARG A 127 -6.12 -29.38 -8.81
C ARG A 127 -5.73 -30.81 -8.45
N ALA A 128 -6.55 -31.77 -8.87
CA ALA A 128 -6.24 -33.19 -8.68
C ALA A 128 -5.04 -33.62 -9.55
N PRO A 129 -4.26 -34.64 -9.15
CA PRO A 129 -3.10 -35.10 -9.92
C PRO A 129 -3.44 -35.54 -11.35
N THR A 130 -4.68 -36.02 -11.59
CA THR A 130 -5.18 -36.46 -12.89
C THR A 130 -5.92 -35.38 -13.68
N GLU A 131 -6.11 -34.19 -13.08
CA GLU A 131 -6.83 -33.07 -13.70
C GLU A 131 -5.87 -32.20 -14.50
N THR A 132 -6.24 -31.84 -15.73
CA THR A 132 -5.45 -30.85 -16.50
C THR A 132 -5.61 -29.45 -15.93
N ASP A 133 -4.66 -28.57 -16.25
CA ASP A 133 -4.72 -27.17 -15.78
C ASP A 133 -5.93 -26.43 -16.37
N GLU A 134 -6.31 -26.74 -17.60
CA GLU A 134 -7.48 -26.19 -18.28
C GLU A 134 -8.79 -26.62 -17.60
N ALA A 135 -8.90 -27.92 -17.27
CA ALA A 135 -10.06 -28.45 -16.55
C ALA A 135 -10.18 -27.80 -15.16
N TYR A 136 -9.04 -27.68 -14.45
CA TYR A 136 -8.99 -27.00 -13.17
C TYR A 136 -9.48 -25.56 -13.27
N LYS A 137 -8.91 -24.76 -14.18
CA LYS A 137 -9.29 -23.36 -14.39
C LYS A 137 -10.75 -23.20 -14.77
N SER A 138 -11.27 -24.08 -15.64
CA SER A 138 -12.64 -23.98 -16.13
C SER A 138 -13.72 -24.23 -15.07
N ARG A 139 -13.38 -24.96 -13.98
CA ARG A 139 -14.33 -25.23 -12.89
C ARG A 139 -14.27 -24.23 -11.75
N LEU A 140 -13.23 -23.37 -11.70
CA LEU A 140 -13.11 -22.38 -10.64
C LEU A 140 -14.19 -21.32 -10.78
N LYS A 141 -14.79 -20.95 -9.64
CA LYS A 141 -15.73 -19.86 -9.59
C LYS A 141 -15.05 -18.54 -9.90
N HIS A 142 -15.69 -17.74 -10.73
CA HIS A 142 -15.29 -16.37 -11.00
C HIS A 142 -16.06 -15.40 -10.13
N TYR A 143 -15.36 -14.37 -9.66
CA TYR A 143 -15.87 -13.29 -8.82
C TYR A 143 -15.70 -11.95 -9.58
N PRO A 144 -16.66 -11.57 -10.44
CA PRO A 144 -16.57 -10.37 -11.26
C PRO A 144 -16.76 -9.10 -10.43
N ALA A 145 -16.05 -8.04 -10.79
CA ALA A 145 -16.33 -6.69 -10.28
C ALA A 145 -17.71 -6.21 -10.77
N ALA A 146 -18.39 -5.37 -9.96
CA ALA A 146 -19.64 -4.73 -10.37
C ALA A 146 -19.48 -3.56 -11.35
N GLY A 147 -18.24 -3.22 -11.73
CA GLY A 147 -17.90 -2.17 -12.67
C GLY A 147 -16.41 -2.17 -12.97
N GLU A 148 -15.96 -1.24 -13.84
CA GLU A 148 -14.55 -1.14 -14.19
C GLU A 148 -13.66 -0.78 -13.00
N GLY A 149 -12.51 -1.44 -12.90
CA GLY A 149 -11.49 -1.18 -11.91
C GLY A 149 -10.10 -1.02 -12.51
N LEU A 150 -9.23 -0.32 -11.80
CA LEU A 150 -7.81 -0.17 -12.12
C LEU A 150 -6.92 -0.88 -11.09
N TYR A 151 -7.46 -1.10 -9.89
CA TYR A 151 -6.79 -1.80 -8.80
C TYR A 151 -7.73 -2.82 -8.18
N ALA A 152 -7.14 -3.83 -7.53
CA ALA A 152 -7.86 -4.70 -6.61
C ALA A 152 -7.03 -4.89 -5.34
N VAL A 153 -7.69 -5.07 -4.20
CA VAL A 153 -7.02 -5.35 -2.93
C VAL A 153 -7.56 -6.64 -2.36
N GLU A 154 -6.68 -7.63 -2.16
CA GLU A 154 -7.00 -8.86 -1.45
C GLU A 154 -6.55 -8.77 0.02
N LEU A 155 -7.45 -9.12 0.93
CA LEU A 155 -7.23 -9.20 2.38
C LEU A 155 -7.72 -10.55 2.93
N PRO A 156 -7.35 -10.92 4.18
CA PRO A 156 -7.96 -12.03 4.88
C PRO A 156 -9.49 -11.91 4.92
N PRO A 157 -10.24 -13.03 4.96
CA PRO A 157 -11.69 -13.01 4.89
C PRO A 157 -12.30 -12.24 6.05
N GLY A 158 -13.31 -11.41 5.74
CA GLY A 158 -14.05 -10.58 6.70
C GLY A 158 -13.32 -9.31 7.14
N GLU A 159 -12.11 -9.01 6.63
CA GLU A 159 -11.38 -7.79 7.03
C GLU A 159 -12.09 -6.52 6.56
N PHE A 160 -12.60 -6.46 5.33
CA PHE A 160 -13.36 -5.29 4.87
C PHE A 160 -14.61 -5.05 5.71
N THR A 161 -15.33 -6.12 6.08
CA THR A 161 -16.50 -6.03 6.96
C THR A 161 -16.12 -5.49 8.35
N LYS A 162 -15.04 -5.98 8.96
CA LYS A 162 -14.53 -5.49 10.26
C LYS A 162 -14.14 -4.02 10.21
N LEU A 163 -13.66 -3.55 9.06
CA LEU A 163 -13.29 -2.15 8.83
C LEU A 163 -14.49 -1.26 8.53
N GLY A 164 -15.69 -1.83 8.33
CA GLY A 164 -16.88 -1.11 7.88
C GLY A 164 -16.75 -0.59 6.45
N ALA A 165 -15.79 -1.11 5.68
CA ALA A 165 -15.57 -0.71 4.29
C ALA A 165 -16.68 -1.22 3.38
N LYS A 166 -17.16 -0.38 2.46
CA LYS A 166 -18.27 -0.69 1.55
C LYS A 166 -18.08 -0.04 0.19
N PRO A 167 -18.79 -0.49 -0.84
CA PRO A 167 -18.82 0.18 -2.13
C PRO A 167 -19.14 1.67 -1.98
N GLY A 168 -18.38 2.51 -2.68
CA GLY A 168 -18.46 3.97 -2.59
C GLY A 168 -17.41 4.61 -1.68
N ASP A 169 -16.85 3.90 -0.72
CA ASP A 169 -15.75 4.39 0.11
C ASP A 169 -14.46 4.50 -0.72
N THR A 170 -13.52 5.34 -0.30
CA THR A 170 -12.26 5.55 -1.02
C THR A 170 -11.08 5.09 -0.17
N ILE A 171 -10.22 4.26 -0.75
CA ILE A 171 -8.92 3.88 -0.22
C ILE A 171 -7.88 4.83 -0.81
N THR A 172 -7.17 5.57 0.05
CA THR A 172 -6.13 6.49 -0.40
C THR A 172 -4.91 5.72 -0.89
N LEU A 173 -4.59 5.87 -2.18
CA LEU A 173 -3.48 5.22 -2.86
C LEU A 173 -2.48 6.25 -3.38
N ASP A 174 -1.18 5.94 -3.32
CA ASP A 174 -0.17 6.66 -4.11
C ASP A 174 -0.16 6.11 -5.54
N HIS A 175 -1.03 6.66 -6.38
CA HIS A 175 -1.22 6.23 -7.76
C HIS A 175 0.06 6.31 -8.60
N ALA A 176 0.87 7.37 -8.39
CA ALA A 176 2.12 7.54 -9.14
C ALA A 176 3.11 6.44 -8.78
N LYS A 177 3.26 6.15 -7.50
CA LYS A 177 4.12 5.07 -6.99
C LYS A 177 3.65 3.70 -7.46
N LEU A 178 2.36 3.40 -7.34
CA LEU A 178 1.80 2.12 -7.80
C LEU A 178 2.02 1.91 -9.29
N LYS A 179 1.79 2.94 -10.13
CA LYS A 179 2.06 2.87 -11.57
C LYS A 179 3.54 2.67 -11.89
N SER A 180 4.47 3.13 -11.06
CA SER A 180 5.91 2.95 -11.27
C SER A 180 6.35 1.48 -11.16
N TYR A 181 5.53 0.59 -10.62
CA TYR A 181 5.78 -0.85 -10.55
C TYR A 181 5.32 -1.63 -11.78
N LEU A 182 4.50 -1.03 -12.67
CA LEU A 182 4.03 -1.68 -13.89
C LEU A 182 5.19 -2.04 -14.82
N ARG A 183 5.14 -3.26 -15.40
CA ARG A 183 6.14 -3.81 -16.34
C ARG A 183 5.45 -4.47 -17.52
#